data_4acbf714b25ec8917acbe31e019f77fa
#
_entry.id   4acbf714b25ec8917acbe31e019f77fa
#
_cell.length_a   1.000
_cell.length_b   1.000
_cell.length_c   1.000
_cell.angle_alpha   90.00
_cell.angle_beta   90.00
_cell.angle_gamma   90.00
#
_symmetry.space_group_name_H-M   'P 1'
#
loop_
_entity.id
_entity.type
_entity.pdbx_description
1 polymer ?
#
loop_
_entity_poly.entity_id
_entity_poly.type
_entity_poly.pdbx_seq_one_letter_code
_entity_poly.pdbx_strand_id
1 'polypeptide(L)'
;MRENWKLETQAVQGEYWPSNAQPRVLPIVQSTTYRYDTCEELAKVFDLEQDTCMYTRLSNPTTDAFEKKMALMEGGVAAIATSSGMAATTLAILNIAKAGDSILASSTIYGGSFTLFTGTFKDLGIEVIVFDPLLSYEEIIALAKPNTKCIFGETIGNPLVNVIDFEKFSKVSKTLDIPFIVDNTFATAALCKPLELGAHIVVYSSSNY
;
A
#
# COMPACT_ATOMS: atom_id res chain seq x y z
N MET A 1 10.86 -0.88 -21.45
CA MET A 1 11.35 -2.24 -21.79
C MET A 1 11.07 -3.27 -20.69
N ARG A 2 11.05 -2.90 -19.40
CA ARG A 2 10.86 -3.80 -18.25
C ARG A 2 9.39 -4.09 -17.95
N GLU A 3 8.49 -3.19 -18.28
CA GLU A 3 7.03 -3.31 -18.14
C GLU A 3 6.44 -4.50 -18.93
N ASN A 4 7.14 -4.94 -19.97
CA ASN A 4 6.74 -6.09 -20.79
C ASN A 4 7.28 -7.44 -20.28
N TRP A 5 7.97 -7.45 -19.13
CA TRP A 5 8.44 -8.72 -18.56
C TRP A 5 7.29 -9.47 -17.89
N LYS A 6 7.35 -10.80 -17.94
CA LYS A 6 6.45 -11.65 -17.15
C LYS A 6 6.69 -11.41 -15.66
N LEU A 7 5.65 -11.57 -14.86
CA LEU A 7 5.68 -11.29 -13.42
C LEU A 7 6.82 -12.02 -12.70
N GLU A 8 7.09 -13.27 -13.07
CA GLU A 8 8.18 -14.06 -12.47
C GLU A 8 9.56 -13.43 -12.75
N THR A 9 9.72 -12.86 -13.93
CA THR A 9 10.96 -12.14 -14.28
C THR A 9 11.05 -10.83 -13.54
N GLN A 10 9.94 -10.10 -13.39
CA GLN A 10 9.88 -8.88 -12.59
C GLN A 10 10.21 -9.15 -11.12
N ALA A 11 9.67 -10.22 -10.55
CA ALA A 11 9.92 -10.61 -9.17
C ALA A 11 11.41 -10.90 -8.88
N VAL A 12 12.09 -11.54 -9.81
CA VAL A 12 13.51 -11.91 -9.65
C VAL A 12 14.46 -10.80 -10.07
N GLN A 13 14.23 -10.18 -11.24
CA GLN A 13 15.16 -9.24 -11.88
C GLN A 13 14.73 -7.77 -11.80
N GLY A 14 13.52 -7.47 -11.29
CA GLY A 14 12.99 -6.12 -11.27
C GLY A 14 13.81 -5.16 -10.38
N GLU A 15 14.02 -3.95 -10.89
CA GLU A 15 14.45 -2.75 -10.16
C GLU A 15 15.85 -2.76 -9.52
N TYR A 16 16.68 -3.78 -9.74
CA TYR A 16 18.10 -3.74 -9.38
C TYR A 16 18.99 -4.08 -10.57
N TRP A 17 19.84 -3.12 -10.98
CA TRP A 17 20.80 -3.27 -12.08
C TRP A 17 22.20 -2.90 -11.60
N PRO A 18 23.01 -3.91 -11.28
CA PRO A 18 24.38 -3.64 -10.89
C PRO A 18 25.18 -3.09 -12.09
N SER A 19 25.98 -2.07 -11.85
CA SER A 19 27.00 -1.60 -12.77
C SER A 19 28.23 -2.50 -12.74
N ASN A 20 29.25 -2.15 -13.55
CA ASN A 20 30.47 -2.94 -13.61
C ASN A 20 31.12 -3.08 -12.22
N ALA A 21 31.52 -4.30 -11.88
CA ALA A 21 32.12 -4.68 -10.59
C ALA A 21 31.22 -4.51 -9.34
N GLN A 22 29.94 -4.25 -9.51
CA GLN A 22 28.98 -4.27 -8.38
C GLN A 22 28.41 -5.66 -8.12
N PRO A 23 27.94 -5.94 -6.88
CA PRO A 23 27.30 -7.20 -6.55
C PRO A 23 26.11 -7.48 -7.48
N ARG A 24 25.99 -8.73 -7.93
CA ARG A 24 24.85 -9.14 -8.79
C ARG A 24 23.53 -9.20 -8.01
N VAL A 25 23.60 -9.49 -6.73
CA VAL A 25 22.46 -9.47 -5.80
C VAL A 25 22.45 -8.14 -5.07
N LEU A 26 21.26 -7.57 -4.87
CA LEU A 26 21.09 -6.34 -4.10
C LEU A 26 21.72 -6.47 -2.72
N PRO A 27 22.71 -5.61 -2.36
CA PRO A 27 23.29 -5.61 -1.02
C PRO A 27 22.30 -5.15 0.05
N ILE A 28 22.46 -5.66 1.27
CA ILE A 28 21.76 -5.12 2.45
C ILE A 28 22.57 -3.94 2.97
N VAL A 29 22.04 -2.73 2.81
CA VAL A 29 22.69 -1.48 3.24
C VAL A 29 22.21 -1.13 4.65
N GLN A 30 23.09 -1.35 5.66
CA GLN A 30 22.83 -1.05 7.07
C GLN A 30 23.49 0.27 7.50
N SER A 31 23.36 1.31 6.70
CA SER A 31 23.88 2.65 7.02
C SER A 31 22.75 3.59 7.39
N THR A 32 22.97 4.44 8.40
CA THR A 32 22.03 5.51 8.77
C THR A 32 22.20 6.74 7.89
N THR A 33 23.47 7.09 7.59
CA THR A 33 23.87 8.28 6.83
C THR A 33 24.75 7.89 5.67
N TYR A 34 24.89 8.80 4.71
CA TYR A 34 25.67 8.59 3.47
C TYR A 34 26.72 9.70 3.32
N ARG A 35 27.90 9.32 2.80
CA ARG A 35 28.99 10.24 2.57
C ARG A 35 28.88 10.86 1.19
N TYR A 36 29.11 12.17 1.11
CA TYR A 36 29.29 12.93 -0.11
C TYR A 36 30.68 13.56 -0.12
N ASP A 37 31.25 13.77 -1.29
CA ASP A 37 32.61 14.33 -1.42
C ASP A 37 32.62 15.84 -1.20
N THR A 38 31.50 16.52 -1.52
CA THR A 38 31.37 17.98 -1.35
C THR A 38 30.08 18.36 -0.63
N CYS A 39 30.09 19.53 0.03
CA CYS A 39 28.88 20.10 0.63
C CYS A 39 27.85 20.52 -0.40
N GLU A 40 28.29 20.91 -1.59
CA GLU A 40 27.43 21.31 -2.71
C GLU A 40 26.62 20.12 -3.24
N GLU A 41 27.22 18.93 -3.34
CA GLU A 41 26.49 17.71 -3.71
C GLU A 41 25.43 17.34 -2.65
N LEU A 42 25.82 17.41 -1.38
CA LEU A 42 24.90 17.12 -0.29
C LEU A 42 23.72 18.13 -0.23
N ALA A 43 24.00 19.42 -0.46
CA ALA A 43 22.96 20.45 -0.53
C ALA A 43 21.92 20.13 -1.59
N LYS A 44 22.32 19.73 -2.80
CA LYS A 44 21.40 19.33 -3.88
C LYS A 44 20.49 18.16 -3.50
N VAL A 45 20.99 17.23 -2.70
CA VAL A 45 20.17 16.10 -2.21
C VAL A 45 19.14 16.60 -1.19
N PHE A 46 19.52 17.50 -0.27
CA PHE A 46 18.59 18.12 0.69
C PHE A 46 17.53 19.01 0.01
N ASP A 47 17.92 19.67 -1.07
CA ASP A 47 17.02 20.50 -1.89
C ASP A 47 16.16 19.66 -2.86
N LEU A 48 16.26 18.33 -2.82
CA LEU A 48 15.55 17.36 -3.68
C LEU A 48 15.85 17.54 -5.18
N GLU A 49 17.00 18.13 -5.53
CA GLU A 49 17.48 18.25 -6.90
C GLU A 49 18.16 16.97 -7.41
N GLN A 50 18.51 16.06 -6.50
CA GLN A 50 19.10 14.76 -6.80
C GLN A 50 18.38 13.65 -6.02
N ASP A 51 17.99 12.60 -6.73
CA ASP A 51 17.37 11.41 -6.14
C ASP A 51 18.44 10.41 -5.68
N THR A 52 19.10 10.75 -4.56
CA THR A 52 20.11 9.90 -3.91
C THR A 52 19.85 9.80 -2.40
N CYS A 53 20.42 8.76 -1.76
CA CYS A 53 20.19 8.51 -0.34
C CYS A 53 20.98 9.50 0.53
N MET A 54 20.30 10.19 1.44
CA MET A 54 20.94 11.06 2.43
C MET A 54 20.85 10.52 3.87
N TYR A 55 19.74 9.90 4.19
CA TYR A 55 19.45 9.38 5.52
C TYR A 55 18.43 8.22 5.43
N THR A 56 18.74 7.08 6.04
CA THR A 56 17.96 5.84 5.85
C THR A 56 16.48 5.94 6.25
N ARG A 57 16.11 6.84 7.15
CA ARG A 57 14.69 7.08 7.46
C ARG A 57 13.92 7.64 6.27
N LEU A 58 14.58 8.35 5.36
CA LEU A 58 13.98 8.95 4.16
C LEU A 58 14.14 8.04 2.93
N SER A 59 15.35 7.51 2.74
CA SER A 59 15.67 6.64 1.60
C SER A 59 16.83 5.70 1.94
N ASN A 60 16.73 4.45 1.48
CA ASN A 60 17.77 3.44 1.65
C ASN A 60 17.80 2.57 0.40
N PRO A 61 18.96 2.27 -0.21
CA PRO A 61 19.02 1.53 -1.49
C PRO A 61 18.34 0.16 -1.45
N THR A 62 18.37 -0.53 -0.30
CA THR A 62 17.71 -1.83 -0.14
C THR A 62 16.19 -1.67 -0.07
N THR A 63 15.70 -0.71 0.71
CA THR A 63 14.27 -0.41 0.84
C THR A 63 13.70 0.12 -0.48
N ASP A 64 14.39 1.07 -1.12
CA ASP A 64 13.99 1.65 -2.41
C ASP A 64 13.85 0.58 -3.50
N ALA A 65 14.76 -0.39 -3.54
CA ALA A 65 14.66 -1.48 -4.51
C ALA A 65 13.46 -2.40 -4.24
N PHE A 66 13.11 -2.63 -2.97
CA PHE A 66 11.91 -3.36 -2.59
C PHE A 66 10.65 -2.59 -3.00
N GLU A 67 10.57 -1.31 -2.66
CA GLU A 67 9.45 -0.44 -2.99
C GLU A 67 9.21 -0.35 -4.50
N LYS A 68 10.26 -0.08 -5.27
CA LYS A 68 10.21 -0.04 -6.75
C LYS A 68 9.78 -1.37 -7.35
N LYS A 69 10.24 -2.49 -6.78
CA LYS A 69 9.83 -3.82 -7.23
C LYS A 69 8.35 -4.09 -6.94
N MET A 70 7.85 -3.74 -5.77
CA MET A 70 6.43 -3.89 -5.44
C MET A 70 5.55 -3.04 -6.35
N ALA A 71 5.93 -1.78 -6.58
CA ALA A 71 5.24 -0.90 -7.52
C ALA A 71 5.21 -1.49 -8.95
N LEU A 72 6.36 -2.01 -9.43
CA LEU A 72 6.44 -2.65 -10.74
C LEU A 72 5.52 -3.88 -10.85
N MET A 73 5.51 -4.75 -9.85
CA MET A 73 4.71 -5.98 -9.86
C MET A 73 3.20 -5.68 -9.81
N GLU A 74 2.79 -4.68 -9.08
CA GLU A 74 1.40 -4.22 -8.99
C GLU A 74 0.94 -3.36 -10.18
N GLY A 75 1.86 -2.82 -10.97
CA GLY A 75 1.55 -1.79 -11.97
C GLY A 75 1.23 -0.44 -11.36
N GLY A 76 1.70 -0.19 -10.12
CA GLY A 76 1.51 1.07 -9.39
C GLY A 76 2.53 2.14 -9.76
N VAL A 77 2.23 3.39 -9.43
CA VAL A 77 3.14 4.53 -9.68
C VAL A 77 4.29 4.59 -8.67
N ALA A 78 4.06 4.14 -7.44
CA ALA A 78 5.06 4.08 -6.36
C ALA A 78 4.61 3.12 -5.26
N ALA A 79 5.54 2.75 -4.38
CA ALA A 79 5.25 2.04 -3.14
C ALA A 79 6.09 2.61 -2.00
N ILE A 80 5.64 2.39 -0.77
CA ILE A 80 6.34 2.77 0.47
C ILE A 80 6.38 1.56 1.39
N ALA A 81 7.57 1.20 1.86
CA ALA A 81 7.74 0.17 2.87
C ALA A 81 7.55 0.74 4.28
N THR A 82 6.89 -0.04 5.11
CA THR A 82 6.64 0.29 6.51
C THR A 82 7.12 -0.83 7.42
N SER A 83 7.11 -0.61 8.74
CA SER A 83 7.60 -1.58 9.71
C SER A 83 6.77 -2.88 9.78
N SER A 84 5.54 -2.88 9.28
CA SER A 84 4.64 -4.05 9.24
C SER A 84 3.44 -3.80 8.32
N GLY A 85 2.71 -4.86 7.95
CA GLY A 85 1.45 -4.73 7.21
C GLY A 85 0.39 -3.91 7.99
N MET A 86 0.34 -4.07 9.32
CA MET A 86 -0.55 -3.24 10.15
C MET A 86 -0.16 -1.76 10.12
N ALA A 87 1.14 -1.44 10.09
CA ALA A 87 1.61 -0.07 9.91
C ALA A 87 1.24 0.46 8.51
N ALA A 88 1.33 -0.36 7.47
CA ALA A 88 0.90 0.01 6.11
C ALA A 88 -0.59 0.36 6.07
N THR A 89 -1.45 -0.50 6.62
CA THR A 89 -2.90 -0.24 6.72
C THR A 89 -3.21 1.01 7.52
N THR A 90 -2.54 1.18 8.67
CA THR A 90 -2.72 2.36 9.54
C THR A 90 -2.37 3.65 8.80
N LEU A 91 -1.19 3.70 8.19
CA LEU A 91 -0.69 4.89 7.50
C LEU A 91 -1.50 5.20 6.23
N ALA A 92 -1.91 4.18 5.47
CA ALA A 92 -2.76 4.38 4.29
C ALA A 92 -4.07 5.10 4.67
N ILE A 93 -4.70 4.71 5.77
CA ILE A 93 -5.95 5.34 6.22
C ILE A 93 -5.70 6.70 6.88
N LEU A 94 -4.73 6.82 7.77
CA LEU A 94 -4.44 8.10 8.46
C LEU A 94 -3.93 9.20 7.51
N ASN A 95 -3.41 8.84 6.34
CA ASN A 95 -3.07 9.82 5.30
C ASN A 95 -4.32 10.46 4.65
N ILE A 96 -5.48 9.81 4.76
CA ILE A 96 -6.73 10.21 4.09
C ILE A 96 -7.77 10.69 5.10
N ALA A 97 -7.88 10.01 6.23
CA ALA A 97 -8.89 10.25 7.26
C ALA A 97 -8.27 10.79 8.55
N LYS A 98 -8.98 11.72 9.22
CA LYS A 98 -8.60 12.33 10.49
C LYS A 98 -9.77 12.30 11.47
N ALA A 99 -9.55 12.75 12.69
CA ALA A 99 -10.62 12.90 13.70
C ALA A 99 -11.83 13.65 13.13
N GLY A 100 -13.01 13.10 13.31
CA GLY A 100 -14.28 13.60 12.77
C GLY A 100 -14.64 13.04 11.38
N ASP A 101 -13.75 12.30 10.72
CA ASP A 101 -14.06 11.59 9.48
C ASP A 101 -14.60 10.19 9.74
N SER A 102 -15.16 9.57 8.70
CA SER A 102 -15.57 8.17 8.71
C SER A 102 -14.96 7.39 7.56
N ILE A 103 -14.88 6.07 7.69
CA ILE A 103 -14.49 5.14 6.64
C ILE A 103 -15.49 3.98 6.54
N LEU A 104 -15.66 3.42 5.34
CA LEU A 104 -16.39 2.18 5.12
C LEU A 104 -15.40 1.01 5.14
N ALA A 105 -15.67 -0.04 5.90
CA ALA A 105 -14.82 -1.23 5.96
C ALA A 105 -15.65 -2.52 5.82
N SER A 106 -15.20 -3.43 4.96
CA SER A 106 -15.79 -4.77 4.89
C SER A 106 -15.68 -5.48 6.23
N SER A 107 -16.70 -6.25 6.61
CA SER A 107 -16.68 -7.08 7.82
C SER A 107 -15.78 -8.31 7.70
N THR A 108 -15.44 -8.72 6.48
CA THR A 108 -14.63 -9.93 6.19
C THR A 108 -13.17 -9.57 5.98
N ILE A 109 -12.54 -9.02 7.01
CA ILE A 109 -11.15 -8.60 7.02
C ILE A 109 -10.38 -9.27 8.15
N TYR A 110 -9.06 -9.21 8.07
CA TYR A 110 -8.17 -9.73 9.10
C TYR A 110 -8.52 -9.18 10.49
N GLY A 111 -8.54 -10.06 11.50
CA GLY A 111 -8.93 -9.69 12.87
C GLY A 111 -8.09 -8.56 13.47
N GLY A 112 -6.81 -8.46 13.12
CA GLY A 112 -5.94 -7.32 13.51
C GLY A 112 -6.42 -6.01 12.91
N SER A 113 -6.79 -5.99 11.63
CA SER A 113 -7.36 -4.80 10.96
C SER A 113 -8.73 -4.44 11.56
N PHE A 114 -9.55 -5.43 11.85
CA PHE A 114 -10.83 -5.21 12.54
C PHE A 114 -10.64 -4.57 13.92
N THR A 115 -9.71 -5.07 14.73
CA THR A 115 -9.38 -4.52 16.05
C THR A 115 -8.81 -3.09 15.94
N LEU A 116 -7.90 -2.83 14.96
CA LEU A 116 -7.39 -1.50 14.68
C LEU A 116 -8.54 -0.52 14.39
N PHE A 117 -9.48 -0.93 13.55
CA PHE A 117 -10.59 -0.09 13.08
C PHE A 117 -11.61 0.19 14.18
N THR A 118 -12.02 -0.83 14.91
CA THR A 118 -13.07 -0.70 15.93
C THR A 118 -12.57 -0.20 17.29
N GLY A 119 -11.26 -0.30 17.53
CA GLY A 119 -10.58 0.17 18.74
C GLY A 119 -9.79 1.46 18.46
N THR A 120 -8.57 1.32 17.95
CA THR A 120 -7.61 2.44 17.85
C THR A 120 -8.14 3.61 17.02
N PHE A 121 -8.77 3.38 15.87
CA PHE A 121 -9.29 4.47 15.04
C PHE A 121 -10.48 5.17 15.71
N LYS A 122 -11.31 4.44 16.43
CA LYS A 122 -12.36 5.01 17.26
C LYS A 122 -11.79 5.95 18.32
N ASP A 123 -10.71 5.53 18.99
CA ASP A 123 -10.04 6.36 20.01
C ASP A 123 -9.35 7.59 19.39
N LEU A 124 -8.93 7.50 18.13
CA LEU A 124 -8.43 8.63 17.34
C LEU A 124 -9.54 9.52 16.77
N GLY A 125 -10.81 9.22 17.06
CA GLY A 125 -11.96 10.00 16.59
C GLY A 125 -12.35 9.76 15.15
N ILE A 126 -11.90 8.65 14.54
CA ILE A 126 -12.32 8.21 13.20
C ILE A 126 -13.42 7.17 13.36
N GLU A 127 -14.57 7.44 12.76
CA GLU A 127 -15.69 6.49 12.76
C GLU A 127 -15.46 5.40 11.71
N VAL A 128 -15.59 4.13 12.09
CA VAL A 128 -15.53 3.02 11.14
C VAL A 128 -16.90 2.40 11.00
N ILE A 129 -17.46 2.47 9.80
CA ILE A 129 -18.74 1.87 9.43
C ILE A 129 -18.42 0.50 8.82
N VAL A 130 -18.58 -0.54 9.63
CA VAL A 130 -18.35 -1.92 9.19
C VAL A 130 -19.61 -2.43 8.51
N PHE A 131 -19.46 -3.01 7.31
CA PHE A 131 -20.58 -3.50 6.51
C PHE A 131 -20.34 -4.93 6.00
N ASP A 132 -21.43 -5.66 5.76
CA ASP A 132 -21.39 -6.97 5.12
C ASP A 132 -21.09 -6.80 3.63
N PRO A 133 -20.01 -7.41 3.06
CA PRO A 133 -19.68 -7.31 1.65
C PRO A 133 -20.74 -7.95 0.73
N LEU A 134 -21.71 -8.69 1.26
CA LEU A 134 -22.84 -9.24 0.50
C LEU A 134 -23.96 -8.22 0.25
N LEU A 135 -23.97 -7.08 0.94
CA LEU A 135 -24.90 -6.00 0.66
C LEU A 135 -24.83 -5.55 -0.80
N SER A 136 -25.96 -5.09 -1.30
CA SER A 136 -26.04 -4.48 -2.62
C SER A 136 -25.22 -3.17 -2.69
N TYR A 137 -24.93 -2.75 -3.88
CA TYR A 137 -24.24 -1.48 -4.14
C TYR A 137 -24.99 -0.29 -3.51
N GLU A 138 -26.30 -0.24 -3.66
CA GLU A 138 -27.16 0.82 -3.13
C GLU A 138 -27.17 0.84 -1.60
N GLU A 139 -27.21 -0.34 -0.97
CA GLU A 139 -27.15 -0.46 0.49
C GLU A 139 -25.80 0.03 1.04
N ILE A 140 -24.68 -0.32 0.39
CA ILE A 140 -23.35 0.15 0.83
C ILE A 140 -23.25 1.67 0.70
N ILE A 141 -23.73 2.26 -0.40
CA ILE A 141 -23.74 3.72 -0.58
C ILE A 141 -24.60 4.40 0.48
N ALA A 142 -25.74 3.82 0.86
CA ALA A 142 -26.62 4.39 1.87
C ALA A 142 -26.01 4.43 3.27
N LEU A 143 -24.97 3.63 3.55
CA LEU A 143 -24.20 3.68 4.78
C LEU A 143 -23.20 4.84 4.83
N ALA A 144 -22.81 5.38 3.67
CA ALA A 144 -21.82 6.45 3.61
C ALA A 144 -22.37 7.74 4.21
N LYS A 145 -21.49 8.49 4.85
CA LYS A 145 -21.75 9.81 5.42
C LYS A 145 -21.05 10.88 4.58
N PRO A 146 -21.43 12.16 4.69
CA PRO A 146 -20.75 13.25 3.98
C PRO A 146 -19.26 13.37 4.29
N ASN A 147 -18.82 12.87 5.44
CA ASN A 147 -17.44 12.83 5.91
C ASN A 147 -16.75 11.47 5.68
N THR A 148 -17.33 10.57 4.89
CA THR A 148 -16.69 9.29 4.53
C THR A 148 -15.53 9.54 3.58
N LYS A 149 -14.34 8.99 3.90
CA LYS A 149 -13.09 9.29 3.23
C LYS A 149 -12.51 8.15 2.40
N CYS A 150 -12.82 6.91 2.70
CA CYS A 150 -12.38 5.76 1.91
C CYS A 150 -13.28 4.55 2.13
N ILE A 151 -13.14 3.56 1.25
CA ILE A 151 -13.68 2.22 1.43
C ILE A 151 -12.52 1.22 1.47
N PHE A 152 -12.54 0.31 2.45
CA PHE A 152 -11.51 -0.70 2.69
C PHE A 152 -12.06 -2.12 2.57
N GLY A 153 -11.27 -3.02 1.94
CA GLY A 153 -11.57 -4.45 1.89
C GLY A 153 -10.31 -5.30 1.71
N GLU A 154 -10.45 -6.61 1.78
CA GLU A 154 -9.39 -7.58 1.49
C GLU A 154 -9.72 -8.38 0.24
N THR A 155 -8.73 -8.64 -0.62
CA THR A 155 -8.91 -9.46 -1.83
C THR A 155 -9.48 -10.82 -1.49
N ILE A 156 -8.92 -11.47 -0.47
CA ILE A 156 -9.38 -12.73 0.10
C ILE A 156 -9.54 -12.52 1.60
N GLY A 157 -10.77 -12.53 2.07
CA GLY A 157 -11.10 -12.24 3.47
C GLY A 157 -10.59 -13.30 4.44
N ASN A 158 -10.20 -12.88 5.64
CA ASN A 158 -9.70 -13.75 6.71
C ASN A 158 -10.65 -13.68 7.92
N PRO A 159 -11.23 -14.81 8.40
CA PRO A 159 -10.93 -16.20 8.04
C PRO A 159 -11.87 -16.85 7.00
N LEU A 160 -12.84 -16.13 6.47
CA LEU A 160 -13.92 -16.71 5.68
C LEU A 160 -13.53 -17.11 4.25
N VAL A 161 -12.33 -16.70 3.79
CA VAL A 161 -11.80 -17.02 2.44
C VAL A 161 -12.74 -16.57 1.31
N ASN A 162 -13.60 -15.59 1.55
CA ASN A 162 -14.45 -14.97 0.55
C ASN A 162 -13.63 -14.03 -0.32
N VAL A 163 -13.88 -14.04 -1.62
CA VAL A 163 -13.24 -13.13 -2.56
C VAL A 163 -14.07 -11.85 -2.67
N ILE A 164 -13.39 -10.69 -2.62
CA ILE A 164 -14.03 -9.39 -2.74
C ILE A 164 -14.64 -9.18 -4.15
N ASP A 165 -15.79 -8.55 -4.22
CA ASP A 165 -16.39 -8.09 -5.47
C ASP A 165 -15.79 -6.74 -5.88
N PHE A 166 -14.70 -6.78 -6.67
CA PHE A 166 -13.96 -5.58 -7.10
C PHE A 166 -14.85 -4.63 -7.90
N GLU A 167 -15.72 -5.14 -8.77
CA GLU A 167 -16.61 -4.31 -9.58
C GLU A 167 -17.53 -3.48 -8.69
N LYS A 168 -18.17 -4.12 -7.72
CA LYS A 168 -19.05 -3.47 -6.76
C LYS A 168 -18.33 -2.41 -5.93
N PHE A 169 -17.18 -2.77 -5.31
CA PHE A 169 -16.41 -1.84 -4.49
C PHE A 169 -15.84 -0.67 -5.29
N SER A 170 -15.32 -0.91 -6.49
CA SER A 170 -14.87 0.13 -7.40
C SER A 170 -16.00 1.07 -7.80
N LYS A 171 -17.21 0.54 -8.04
CA LYS A 171 -18.41 1.34 -8.36
C LYS A 171 -18.82 2.21 -7.17
N VAL A 172 -18.80 1.67 -5.93
CA VAL A 172 -19.07 2.45 -4.70
C VAL A 172 -18.05 3.57 -4.56
N SER A 173 -16.77 3.27 -4.66
CA SER A 173 -15.66 4.24 -4.61
C SER A 173 -15.86 5.38 -5.59
N LYS A 174 -16.13 5.07 -6.87
CA LYS A 174 -16.35 6.07 -7.92
C LYS A 174 -17.60 6.92 -7.67
N THR A 175 -18.69 6.33 -7.17
CA THR A 175 -19.93 7.07 -6.92
C THR A 175 -19.82 8.03 -5.75
N LEU A 176 -19.07 7.63 -4.71
CA LEU A 176 -18.83 8.45 -3.53
C LEU A 176 -17.63 9.40 -3.68
N ASP A 177 -16.86 9.26 -4.77
CA ASP A 177 -15.61 9.99 -5.03
C ASP A 177 -14.61 9.84 -3.87
N ILE A 178 -14.43 8.60 -3.40
CA ILE A 178 -13.53 8.24 -2.31
C ILE A 178 -12.56 7.13 -2.74
N PRO A 179 -11.30 7.10 -2.24
CA PRO A 179 -10.36 6.03 -2.57
C PRO A 179 -10.84 4.66 -2.08
N PHE A 180 -10.57 3.65 -2.91
CA PHE A 180 -10.71 2.23 -2.58
C PHE A 180 -9.34 1.67 -2.18
N ILE A 181 -9.23 1.19 -0.95
CA ILE A 181 -8.02 0.61 -0.35
C ILE A 181 -8.23 -0.91 -0.23
N VAL A 182 -7.27 -1.69 -0.68
CA VAL A 182 -7.34 -3.17 -0.66
C VAL A 182 -6.12 -3.75 0.04
N ASP A 183 -6.34 -4.61 1.01
CA ASP A 183 -5.32 -5.52 1.50
C ASP A 183 -5.25 -6.75 0.58
N ASN A 184 -4.13 -6.89 -0.13
CA ASN A 184 -3.90 -7.96 -1.09
C ASN A 184 -2.89 -9.01 -0.59
N THR A 185 -2.70 -9.08 0.73
CA THR A 185 -1.69 -9.94 1.35
C THR A 185 -1.83 -11.40 0.93
N PHE A 186 -3.04 -11.98 0.94
CA PHE A 186 -3.23 -13.40 0.63
C PHE A 186 -3.11 -13.72 -0.85
N ALA A 187 -3.62 -12.86 -1.73
CA ALA A 187 -3.56 -13.12 -3.16
C ALA A 187 -2.19 -12.79 -3.77
N THR A 188 -1.50 -11.78 -3.24
CA THR A 188 -0.29 -11.19 -3.82
C THR A 188 -0.51 -10.63 -5.24
N ALA A 189 0.44 -9.87 -5.75
CA ALA A 189 0.44 -9.42 -7.15
C ALA A 189 0.49 -10.58 -8.17
N ALA A 190 0.79 -11.81 -7.69
CA ALA A 190 0.86 -12.99 -8.54
C ALA A 190 -0.52 -13.54 -8.92
N LEU A 191 -1.50 -13.43 -8.02
CA LEU A 191 -2.86 -13.95 -8.26
C LEU A 191 -3.85 -12.83 -8.60
N CYS A 192 -3.64 -11.63 -8.07
CA CYS A 192 -4.55 -10.51 -8.24
C CYS A 192 -3.78 -9.18 -8.22
N LYS A 193 -4.14 -8.27 -9.11
CA LYS A 193 -3.64 -6.89 -9.15
C LYS A 193 -4.81 -5.93 -8.92
N PRO A 194 -5.09 -5.56 -7.68
CA PRO A 194 -6.23 -4.72 -7.34
C PRO A 194 -6.25 -3.37 -8.04
N LEU A 195 -5.08 -2.78 -8.36
CA LEU A 195 -5.00 -1.51 -9.08
C LEU A 195 -5.65 -1.61 -10.47
N GLU A 196 -5.47 -2.73 -11.19
CA GLU A 196 -6.11 -2.98 -12.49
C GLU A 196 -7.62 -3.18 -12.36
N LEU A 197 -8.12 -3.48 -11.15
CA LEU A 197 -9.52 -3.74 -10.84
C LEU A 197 -10.23 -2.56 -10.17
N GLY A 198 -9.56 -1.39 -10.12
CA GLY A 198 -10.14 -0.14 -9.64
C GLY A 198 -9.83 0.22 -8.19
N ALA A 199 -8.91 -0.48 -7.53
CA ALA A 199 -8.32 0.00 -6.28
C ALA A 199 -7.38 1.19 -6.55
N HIS A 200 -7.23 2.06 -5.56
CA HIS A 200 -6.35 3.22 -5.60
C HIS A 200 -5.10 3.02 -4.75
N ILE A 201 -5.23 2.25 -3.67
CA ILE A 201 -4.15 1.92 -2.75
C ILE A 201 -4.22 0.42 -2.46
N VAL A 202 -3.07 -0.25 -2.52
CA VAL A 202 -2.93 -1.66 -2.16
C VAL A 202 -1.95 -1.78 -1.00
N VAL A 203 -2.32 -2.52 0.03
CA VAL A 203 -1.47 -2.79 1.18
C VAL A 203 -1.10 -4.26 1.25
N TYR A 204 0.07 -4.56 1.80
CA TYR A 204 0.63 -5.89 1.94
C TYR A 204 1.28 -6.10 3.29
N SER A 205 1.19 -7.31 3.80
CA SER A 205 2.04 -7.81 4.87
C SER A 205 3.05 -8.80 4.30
N SER A 206 4.28 -8.35 4.04
CA SER A 206 5.35 -9.22 3.50
C SER A 206 5.85 -10.27 4.49
N SER A 207 5.44 -10.23 5.75
CA SER A 207 5.71 -11.32 6.72
C SER A 207 4.93 -12.61 6.41
N ASN A 208 4.06 -12.59 5.41
CA ASN A 208 3.25 -13.74 5.01
C ASN A 208 3.85 -14.51 3.81
N TYR A 209 4.98 -14.09 3.25
CA TYR A 209 5.69 -14.73 2.13
C TYR A 209 7.18 -14.75 2.29
#